data_3aff54f991b686e5754305f583166045
#
_entry.id   3aff54f991b686e5754305f583166045
#
_cell.length_a   1.000
_cell.length_b   1.000
_cell.length_c   1.000
_cell.angle_alpha   90.00
_cell.angle_beta   90.00
_cell.angle_gamma   90.00
#
_symmetry.space_group_name_H-M   'P 1'
#
loop_
_entity.id
_entity.type
_entity.pdbx_description
1 polymer ?
#
loop_
_entity_poly.entity_id
_entity_poly.type
_entity_poly.pdbx_seq_one_letter_code
_entity_poly.pdbx_strand_id
1 'polypeptide(L)'
;MATFAFPRHLRLTLLAGATLTLAACSFGPNGEPPAMPQPAHYGAEAQPAQTVPAQGITQQFVAGAKPVPEWWKLYQSAPLNALVDEGLRNSPTLAATDKSLAAAREQLRAQIGSSMLPTIDLGGQATRNRALAIPEAGPNTFLYNIFVGQLQAHYTFDLFGASRLADAALAARVNVQAYQFDAARRALAANIVTAAITSAALRAQIDTTERLVTIANDQARDTQRRYVLGAVSHADQLSAQQSAASLSASLPGLKQQWLTTRHALAVLLGRTPDAAPDDLDLAQLHVPEQVPVVVPSELLRTRPDIQAADAALKAAAADVGVATAQMFPSLSLSASMGQGGFSWPVALSGAGAIWSIGASLSQPLFHGGALFAQRRAAVDTYDATVSQYKQTVLTAFQNVADTLAALQHDAQALDAANIAARSAQGIFDETSGRYRLGALPIASTRSSEQQFRNAQLDEIRYTSARLTDTAALFQAMGNPPLEPGQTTSASASAVPGASTANQGASN
;
A
#
# COMPACT_ATOMS: atom_id res chain seq x y z
N MET A 1 9.15 -7.35 73.86
CA MET A 1 9.24 -7.41 72.38
C MET A 1 9.00 -8.86 71.96
N ALA A 2 7.78 -9.19 71.53
CA ALA A 2 7.44 -10.52 71.09
C ALA A 2 7.60 -10.62 69.59
N THR A 3 8.58 -11.35 69.07
CA THR A 3 8.84 -11.66 67.71
C THR A 3 7.87 -12.71 67.17
N PHE A 4 6.84 -12.33 66.43
CA PHE A 4 5.97 -13.25 65.69
C PHE A 4 6.74 -13.87 64.52
N ALA A 5 7.24 -15.09 64.71
CA ALA A 5 7.82 -15.91 63.65
C ALA A 5 6.72 -16.63 62.90
N PHE A 6 6.36 -16.16 61.70
CA PHE A 6 5.46 -16.88 60.79
C PHE A 6 6.15 -18.17 60.28
N PRO A 7 5.43 -19.34 60.29
CA PRO A 7 6.00 -20.61 59.84
C PRO A 7 6.38 -20.53 58.33
N ARG A 8 7.53 -21.11 57.97
CA ARG A 8 8.13 -21.09 56.63
C ARG A 8 7.16 -21.53 55.51
N HIS A 9 6.22 -22.42 55.78
CA HIS A 9 5.23 -22.90 54.81
C HIS A 9 4.18 -21.83 54.46
N LEU A 10 3.81 -20.95 55.38
CA LEU A 10 2.86 -19.86 55.14
C LEU A 10 3.49 -18.74 54.27
N ARG A 11 4.80 -18.56 54.35
CA ARG A 11 5.54 -17.61 53.48
C ARG A 11 5.68 -18.12 52.07
N LEU A 12 5.89 -19.43 51.87
CA LEU A 12 5.97 -20.05 50.52
C LEU A 12 4.60 -20.07 49.83
N THR A 13 3.50 -20.35 50.53
CA THR A 13 2.15 -20.34 49.97
C THR A 13 1.67 -18.92 49.65
N LEU A 14 2.03 -17.90 50.41
CA LEU A 14 1.75 -16.50 50.14
C LEU A 14 2.57 -15.99 48.93
N LEU A 15 3.84 -16.37 48.79
CA LEU A 15 4.65 -16.05 47.60
C LEU A 15 4.14 -16.79 46.36
N ALA A 16 3.78 -18.06 46.43
CA ALA A 16 3.24 -18.82 45.30
C ALA A 16 1.84 -18.33 44.90
N GLY A 17 0.99 -17.91 45.85
CA GLY A 17 -0.29 -17.28 45.58
C GLY A 17 -0.16 -15.91 44.92
N ALA A 18 0.81 -15.09 45.30
CA ALA A 18 1.08 -13.78 44.70
C ALA A 18 1.65 -13.89 43.28
N THR A 19 2.45 -14.92 43.00
CA THR A 19 2.98 -15.14 41.63
C THR A 19 1.94 -15.67 40.64
N LEU A 20 0.96 -16.46 41.11
CA LEU A 20 -0.12 -16.98 40.25
C LEU A 20 -1.16 -15.89 39.87
N THR A 21 -1.39 -14.90 40.72
CA THR A 21 -2.35 -13.80 40.44
C THR A 21 -1.77 -12.72 39.51
N LEU A 22 -0.46 -12.58 39.41
CA LEU A 22 0.19 -11.62 38.51
C LEU A 22 0.20 -12.06 37.01
N ALA A 23 0.02 -13.35 36.72
CA ALA A 23 0.07 -13.88 35.37
C ALA A 23 -1.26 -13.72 34.58
N ALA A 24 -2.36 -13.24 35.17
CA ALA A 24 -3.70 -13.28 34.57
C ALA A 24 -4.30 -11.90 34.23
N CYS A 25 -3.59 -10.79 34.43
CA CYS A 25 -4.12 -9.47 34.10
C CYS A 25 -3.81 -9.10 32.66
N SER A 26 -4.58 -9.63 31.71
CA SER A 26 -4.65 -9.07 30.37
C SER A 26 -5.54 -7.82 30.42
N PHE A 27 -4.93 -6.64 30.30
CA PHE A 27 -5.65 -5.37 30.25
C PHE A 27 -6.00 -5.07 28.79
N GLY A 28 -7.29 -4.97 28.46
CA GLY A 28 -7.77 -4.54 27.15
C GLY A 28 -8.56 -5.63 26.38
N PRO A 29 -9.14 -5.29 25.24
CA PRO A 29 -9.83 -6.24 24.36
C PRO A 29 -8.82 -7.20 23.70
N ASN A 30 -9.30 -8.34 23.24
CA ASN A 30 -8.44 -9.40 22.64
C ASN A 30 -7.77 -8.98 21.33
N GLY A 31 -8.22 -7.89 20.68
CA GLY A 31 -7.72 -7.47 19.34
C GLY A 31 -8.07 -8.45 18.24
N GLU A 32 -9.05 -9.33 18.45
CA GLU A 32 -9.56 -10.23 17.42
C GLU A 32 -10.50 -9.51 16.48
N PRO A 33 -10.42 -9.78 15.18
CA PRO A 33 -11.32 -9.18 14.22
C PRO A 33 -12.77 -9.60 14.51
N PRO A 34 -13.75 -8.69 14.34
CA PRO A 34 -15.16 -9.00 14.53
C PRO A 34 -15.61 -10.05 13.50
N ALA A 35 -16.57 -10.88 13.88
CA ALA A 35 -17.19 -11.81 12.95
C ALA A 35 -17.81 -11.06 11.78
N MET A 36 -17.41 -11.41 10.56
CA MET A 36 -17.93 -10.83 9.32
C MET A 36 -18.86 -11.83 8.63
N PRO A 37 -19.87 -11.35 7.88
CA PRO A 37 -20.65 -12.19 7.02
C PRO A 37 -19.76 -12.99 6.07
N GLN A 38 -20.05 -14.27 5.91
CA GLN A 38 -19.37 -15.16 4.95
C GLN A 38 -20.38 -15.57 3.88
N PRO A 39 -20.63 -14.71 2.86
CA PRO A 39 -21.56 -15.02 1.80
C PRO A 39 -21.03 -16.20 0.98
N ALA A 40 -21.95 -17.02 0.43
CA ALA A 40 -21.59 -18.10 -0.46
C ALA A 40 -21.06 -17.58 -1.83
N HIS A 41 -21.49 -16.37 -2.22
CA HIS A 41 -21.16 -15.71 -3.48
C HIS A 41 -20.80 -14.25 -3.21
N TYR A 42 -20.01 -13.63 -4.10
CA TYR A 42 -19.67 -12.22 -4.01
C TYR A 42 -20.83 -11.29 -4.41
N GLY A 43 -21.66 -11.67 -5.39
CA GLY A 43 -22.84 -10.93 -5.86
C GLY A 43 -24.16 -11.54 -5.40
N ALA A 44 -25.28 -10.94 -5.80
CA ALA A 44 -26.64 -11.41 -5.50
C ALA A 44 -26.93 -12.77 -6.19
N GLU A 45 -26.33 -13.02 -7.34
CA GLU A 45 -26.50 -14.24 -8.11
C GLU A 45 -25.23 -15.13 -8.03
N ALA A 46 -25.42 -16.41 -8.25
CA ALA A 46 -24.30 -17.35 -8.37
C ALA A 46 -23.45 -16.96 -9.59
N GLN A 47 -22.15 -16.86 -9.37
CA GLN A 47 -21.22 -16.50 -10.42
C GLN A 47 -21.18 -17.62 -11.48
N PRO A 48 -21.25 -17.30 -12.79
CA PRO A 48 -21.04 -18.30 -13.84
C PRO A 48 -19.62 -18.88 -13.75
N ALA A 49 -19.48 -20.16 -14.12
CA ALA A 49 -18.19 -20.83 -14.08
C ALA A 49 -17.20 -20.29 -15.14
N GLN A 50 -17.71 -19.62 -16.17
CA GLN A 50 -16.91 -19.07 -17.26
C GLN A 50 -17.62 -17.90 -17.96
N THR A 51 -16.85 -17.06 -18.67
CA THR A 51 -17.39 -16.03 -19.55
C THR A 51 -17.91 -16.66 -20.86
N VAL A 52 -18.71 -15.91 -21.62
CA VAL A 52 -18.96 -16.26 -23.04
C VAL A 52 -17.65 -16.21 -23.84
N PRO A 53 -17.51 -17.03 -24.91
CA PRO A 53 -16.35 -16.96 -25.76
C PRO A 53 -16.32 -15.63 -26.54
N ALA A 54 -15.24 -14.87 -26.44
CA ALA A 54 -15.02 -13.67 -27.22
C ALA A 54 -13.63 -13.70 -27.84
N GLN A 55 -13.51 -13.40 -29.13
CA GLN A 55 -12.30 -13.61 -29.92
C GLN A 55 -11.73 -15.04 -29.83
N GLY A 56 -12.59 -16.03 -29.62
CA GLY A 56 -12.22 -17.43 -29.47
C GLY A 56 -11.69 -17.83 -28.09
N ILE A 57 -11.62 -16.90 -27.12
CA ILE A 57 -11.12 -17.14 -25.77
C ILE A 57 -12.27 -17.11 -24.75
N THR A 58 -12.37 -18.14 -23.93
CA THR A 58 -13.27 -18.24 -22.78
C THR A 58 -12.45 -18.18 -21.49
N GLN A 59 -12.79 -17.27 -20.58
CA GLN A 59 -12.15 -17.23 -19.26
C GLN A 59 -12.93 -18.10 -18.29
N GLN A 60 -12.25 -19.11 -17.73
CA GLN A 60 -12.80 -20.01 -16.71
C GLN A 60 -12.47 -19.47 -15.32
N PHE A 61 -13.47 -19.34 -14.47
CA PHE A 61 -13.32 -18.92 -13.08
C PHE A 61 -13.11 -20.14 -12.19
N VAL A 62 -11.86 -20.35 -11.75
CA VAL A 62 -11.48 -21.51 -10.93
C VAL A 62 -11.66 -21.15 -9.46
N ALA A 63 -12.82 -21.49 -8.89
CA ALA A 63 -13.12 -21.19 -7.48
C ALA A 63 -12.17 -21.95 -6.53
N GLY A 64 -11.65 -21.25 -5.50
CA GLY A 64 -10.74 -21.81 -4.51
C GLY A 64 -9.31 -22.03 -5.01
N ALA A 65 -8.99 -21.63 -6.24
CA ALA A 65 -7.61 -21.65 -6.72
C ALA A 65 -6.76 -20.57 -6.04
N LYS A 66 -5.49 -20.92 -5.77
CA LYS A 66 -4.57 -19.95 -5.14
C LYS A 66 -4.26 -18.79 -6.10
N PRO A 67 -4.22 -17.56 -5.61
CA PRO A 67 -3.81 -16.42 -6.41
C PRO A 67 -2.38 -16.59 -6.94
N VAL A 68 -2.12 -16.08 -8.15
CA VAL A 68 -0.81 -16.14 -8.81
C VAL A 68 0.00 -14.89 -8.46
N PRO A 69 1.18 -15.01 -7.81
CA PRO A 69 1.95 -13.83 -7.37
C PRO A 69 2.34 -12.88 -8.49
N GLU A 70 2.76 -13.40 -9.64
CA GLU A 70 3.20 -12.64 -10.82
C GLU A 70 2.17 -12.77 -11.96
N TRP A 71 0.90 -12.49 -11.65
CA TRP A 71 -0.25 -12.69 -12.54
C TRP A 71 -0.13 -11.95 -13.88
N TRP A 72 0.64 -10.88 -13.97
CA TRP A 72 0.86 -10.15 -15.23
C TRP A 72 1.58 -10.97 -16.30
N LYS A 73 2.31 -12.00 -15.90
CA LYS A 73 2.93 -12.96 -16.83
C LYS A 73 1.92 -13.81 -17.60
N LEU A 74 0.69 -13.92 -17.09
CA LEU A 74 -0.39 -14.64 -17.76
C LEU A 74 -0.88 -13.94 -19.04
N TYR A 75 -0.56 -12.65 -19.23
CA TYR A 75 -0.81 -11.92 -20.48
C TYR A 75 0.16 -12.34 -21.61
N GLN A 76 1.14 -13.18 -21.35
CA GLN A 76 2.12 -13.74 -22.28
C GLN A 76 2.88 -12.68 -23.10
N SER A 77 3.11 -11.52 -22.52
CA SER A 77 3.82 -10.40 -23.13
C SER A 77 5.15 -10.13 -22.42
N ALA A 78 6.26 -10.44 -23.08
CA ALA A 78 7.59 -10.18 -22.53
C ALA A 78 7.85 -8.67 -22.33
N PRO A 79 7.42 -7.74 -23.24
CA PRO A 79 7.55 -6.31 -23.00
C PRO A 79 6.77 -5.85 -21.76
N LEU A 80 5.52 -6.34 -21.56
CA LEU A 80 4.73 -6.01 -20.37
C LEU A 80 5.42 -6.47 -19.09
N ASN A 81 5.97 -7.70 -19.08
CA ASN A 81 6.71 -8.22 -17.94
C ASN A 81 7.91 -7.33 -17.61
N ALA A 82 8.67 -6.90 -18.63
CA ALA A 82 9.81 -6.03 -18.45
C ALA A 82 9.43 -4.66 -17.84
N LEU A 83 8.30 -4.08 -18.24
CA LEU A 83 7.78 -2.82 -17.66
C LEU A 83 7.42 -3.00 -16.17
N VAL A 84 6.72 -4.07 -15.81
CA VAL A 84 6.38 -4.32 -14.41
C VAL A 84 7.64 -4.56 -13.56
N ASP A 85 8.57 -5.37 -14.04
CA ASP A 85 9.83 -5.64 -13.34
C ASP A 85 10.67 -4.36 -13.18
N GLU A 86 10.67 -3.47 -14.15
CA GLU A 86 11.35 -2.18 -14.07
C GLU A 86 10.70 -1.27 -13.02
N GLY A 87 9.36 -1.12 -13.07
CA GLY A 87 8.65 -0.28 -12.12
C GLY A 87 8.81 -0.78 -10.69
N LEU A 88 8.74 -2.09 -10.46
CA LEU A 88 8.98 -2.68 -9.14
C LEU A 88 10.38 -2.44 -8.59
N ARG A 89 11.40 -2.32 -9.47
CA ARG A 89 12.78 -2.01 -9.06
C ARG A 89 13.03 -0.52 -8.84
N ASN A 90 12.42 0.34 -9.65
CA ASN A 90 12.84 1.74 -9.77
C ASN A 90 11.83 2.74 -9.17
N SER A 91 10.63 2.30 -8.74
CA SER A 91 9.59 3.21 -8.24
C SER A 91 10.02 3.94 -6.96
N PRO A 92 10.08 5.29 -6.97
CA PRO A 92 10.38 6.05 -5.76
C PRO A 92 9.32 5.89 -4.67
N THR A 93 8.05 5.69 -5.05
CA THR A 93 6.94 5.47 -4.11
C THR A 93 7.12 4.16 -3.36
N LEU A 94 7.52 3.09 -4.06
CA LEU A 94 7.79 1.80 -3.42
C LEU A 94 9.02 1.87 -2.52
N ALA A 95 10.07 2.55 -2.95
CA ALA A 95 11.26 2.80 -2.13
C ALA A 95 10.93 3.61 -0.87
N ALA A 96 10.04 4.61 -0.95
CA ALA A 96 9.59 5.37 0.21
C ALA A 96 8.82 4.50 1.22
N THR A 97 7.92 3.63 0.76
CA THR A 97 7.18 2.72 1.65
C THR A 97 8.09 1.66 2.29
N ASP A 98 9.12 1.16 1.59
CA ASP A 98 10.16 0.30 2.17
C ASP A 98 10.92 1.00 3.31
N LYS A 99 11.31 2.27 3.10
CA LYS A 99 11.99 3.05 4.15
C LYS A 99 11.08 3.38 5.33
N SER A 100 9.79 3.58 5.09
CA SER A 100 8.79 3.75 6.17
C SER A 100 8.66 2.49 7.02
N LEU A 101 8.65 1.31 6.39
CA LEU A 101 8.67 0.03 7.10
C LEU A 101 9.98 -0.16 7.88
N ALA A 102 11.13 0.17 7.30
CA ALA A 102 12.41 0.12 8.00
C ALA A 102 12.43 1.06 9.22
N ALA A 103 11.94 2.30 9.07
CA ALA A 103 11.82 3.25 10.17
C ALA A 103 10.92 2.74 11.30
N ALA A 104 9.76 2.14 10.98
CA ALA A 104 8.87 1.55 11.97
C ALA A 104 9.55 0.40 12.76
N ARG A 105 10.37 -0.42 12.08
CA ARG A 105 11.16 -1.48 12.74
C ARG A 105 12.19 -0.92 13.71
N GLU A 106 12.90 0.16 13.33
CA GLU A 106 13.86 0.80 14.22
C GLU A 106 13.18 1.50 15.41
N GLN A 107 11.99 2.10 15.21
CA GLN A 107 11.18 2.64 16.30
C GLN A 107 10.78 1.55 17.32
N LEU A 108 10.36 0.38 16.83
CA LEU A 108 10.10 -0.78 17.71
C LEU A 108 11.35 -1.21 18.47
N ARG A 109 12.52 -1.30 17.82
CA ARG A 109 13.79 -1.63 18.48
C ARG A 109 14.16 -0.60 19.55
N ALA A 110 14.01 0.69 19.26
CA ALA A 110 14.25 1.77 20.21
C ALA A 110 13.35 1.66 21.43
N GLN A 111 12.06 1.39 21.21
CA GLN A 111 11.09 1.17 22.30
C GLN A 111 11.46 -0.03 23.15
N ILE A 112 11.73 -1.20 22.55
CA ILE A 112 12.16 -2.41 23.27
C ILE A 112 13.44 -2.14 24.06
N GLY A 113 14.40 -1.43 23.47
CA GLY A 113 15.64 -1.04 24.15
C GLY A 113 15.40 -0.19 25.39
N SER A 114 14.47 0.76 25.33
CA SER A 114 14.14 1.64 26.45
C SER A 114 13.21 1.00 27.48
N SER A 115 12.39 0.01 27.09
CA SER A 115 11.44 -0.65 27.98
C SER A 115 12.03 -1.87 28.73
N MET A 116 12.91 -2.63 28.06
CA MET A 116 13.45 -3.88 28.62
C MET A 116 14.80 -3.71 29.31
N LEU A 117 15.58 -2.69 28.98
CA LEU A 117 16.92 -2.46 29.52
C LEU A 117 16.97 -1.21 30.39
N PRO A 118 17.81 -1.18 31.45
CA PRO A 118 18.05 0.06 32.19
C PRO A 118 18.72 1.11 31.27
N THR A 119 18.30 2.36 31.40
CA THR A 119 19.03 3.50 30.81
C THR A 119 20.22 3.83 31.68
N ILE A 120 21.35 4.17 31.08
CA ILE A 120 22.58 4.61 31.78
C ILE A 120 23.02 5.93 31.13
N ASP A 121 23.00 6.98 31.94
CA ASP A 121 23.32 8.33 31.49
C ASP A 121 24.48 8.90 32.31
N LEU A 122 25.38 9.64 31.66
CA LEU A 122 26.40 10.44 32.31
C LEU A 122 25.93 11.90 32.31
N GLY A 123 25.70 12.44 33.50
CA GLY A 123 25.29 13.83 33.68
C GLY A 123 26.34 14.67 34.43
N GLY A 124 26.46 15.94 34.05
CA GLY A 124 27.28 16.91 34.78
C GLY A 124 26.51 18.19 35.05
N GLN A 125 26.65 18.73 36.25
CA GLN A 125 26.00 19.97 36.66
C GLN A 125 26.98 20.89 37.39
N ALA A 126 26.98 22.14 37.01
CA ALA A 126 27.67 23.22 37.73
C ALA A 126 26.67 24.33 37.99
N THR A 127 26.36 24.59 39.25
CA THR A 127 25.40 25.63 39.64
C THR A 127 25.95 26.52 40.71
N ARG A 128 25.57 27.81 40.67
CA ARG A 128 25.83 28.77 41.71
C ARG A 128 24.50 29.23 42.29
N ASN A 129 24.30 28.93 43.55
CA ASN A 129 23.05 29.20 44.25
C ASN A 129 23.23 30.26 45.34
N ARG A 130 22.20 31.08 45.51
CA ARG A 130 22.03 31.93 46.67
C ARG A 130 20.82 31.40 47.44
N ALA A 131 21.03 30.85 48.59
CA ALA A 131 19.98 30.28 49.43
C ALA A 131 19.78 31.13 50.70
N LEU A 132 18.62 30.99 51.32
CA LEU A 132 18.31 31.56 52.64
C LEU A 132 19.17 30.86 53.69
N ALA A 133 19.79 31.65 54.60
CA ALA A 133 20.45 31.13 55.77
C ALA A 133 19.47 30.90 56.91
N ILE A 134 19.81 30.05 57.85
CA ILE A 134 19.04 29.88 59.09
C ILE A 134 19.14 31.20 59.85
N PRO A 135 18.04 31.82 60.30
CA PRO A 135 18.03 33.19 60.87
C PRO A 135 18.95 33.44 62.04
N GLU A 136 19.31 32.43 62.80
CA GLU A 136 20.14 32.54 64.01
C GLU A 136 21.66 32.48 63.74
N ALA A 137 22.11 32.28 62.51
CA ALA A 137 23.52 31.97 62.24
C ALA A 137 24.24 32.93 61.29
N GLY A 138 23.76 34.17 61.11
CA GLY A 138 24.48 35.16 60.29
C GLY A 138 23.64 35.84 59.20
N PRO A 139 24.19 36.25 58.06
CA PRO A 139 23.46 36.97 57.02
C PRO A 139 22.30 36.13 56.49
N ASN A 140 21.15 36.78 56.13
CA ASN A 140 19.92 36.14 55.70
C ASN A 140 20.05 35.27 54.42
N THR A 141 21.18 35.36 53.68
CA THR A 141 21.46 34.57 52.51
C THR A 141 22.94 34.21 52.43
N PHE A 142 23.22 33.01 51.84
CA PHE A 142 24.59 32.61 51.55
C PHE A 142 24.72 32.10 50.10
N LEU A 143 25.91 32.26 49.52
CA LEU A 143 26.26 31.82 48.19
C LEU A 143 27.08 30.54 48.24
N TYR A 144 26.68 29.57 47.42
CA TYR A 144 27.46 28.32 47.26
C TYR A 144 27.43 27.83 45.81
N ASN A 145 28.44 27.09 45.45
CA ASN A 145 28.49 26.40 44.15
C ASN A 145 28.24 24.93 44.37
N ILE A 146 27.67 24.28 43.39
CA ILE A 146 27.56 22.79 43.33
C ILE A 146 28.17 22.38 42.00
N PHE A 147 29.13 21.46 42.10
CA PHE A 147 29.72 20.77 40.96
C PHE A 147 29.46 19.29 41.14
N VAL A 148 28.75 18.66 40.19
CA VAL A 148 28.42 17.23 40.23
C VAL A 148 28.66 16.65 38.87
N GLY A 149 29.38 15.51 38.81
CA GLY A 149 29.46 14.65 37.65
C GLY A 149 29.11 13.24 38.09
N GLN A 150 28.05 12.65 37.50
CA GLN A 150 27.56 11.34 37.94
C GLN A 150 27.04 10.49 36.82
N LEU A 151 27.26 9.18 36.94
CA LEU A 151 26.58 8.16 36.16
C LEU A 151 25.24 7.85 36.85
N GLN A 152 24.16 7.82 36.06
CA GLN A 152 22.82 7.51 36.55
C GLN A 152 22.28 6.32 35.79
N ALA A 153 21.71 5.35 36.49
CA ALA A 153 20.99 4.21 35.91
C ALA A 153 19.55 4.30 36.35
N HIS A 154 18.63 4.10 35.42
CA HIS A 154 17.18 4.09 35.68
C HIS A 154 16.53 2.88 35.02
N TYR A 155 15.65 2.18 35.75
CA TYR A 155 14.87 1.06 35.25
C TYR A 155 13.46 1.09 35.81
N THR A 156 12.43 0.94 34.97
CA THR A 156 11.04 0.85 35.38
C THR A 156 10.55 -0.59 35.22
N PHE A 157 10.10 -1.22 36.29
CA PHE A 157 9.56 -2.57 36.25
C PHE A 157 8.17 -2.58 35.63
N ASP A 158 7.97 -3.43 34.62
CA ASP A 158 6.69 -3.61 33.95
C ASP A 158 5.78 -4.61 34.75
N LEU A 159 5.27 -4.17 35.90
CA LEU A 159 4.46 -4.97 36.80
C LEU A 159 3.08 -5.28 36.21
N PHE A 160 2.49 -4.33 35.47
CA PHE A 160 1.13 -4.41 34.94
C PHE A 160 1.10 -4.47 33.40
N GLY A 161 2.21 -4.69 32.75
CA GLY A 161 2.30 -4.90 31.30
C GLY A 161 2.21 -3.66 30.44
N ALA A 162 2.34 -2.45 30.99
CA ALA A 162 2.28 -1.20 30.22
C ALA A 162 3.32 -1.16 29.10
N SER A 163 4.58 -1.51 29.43
CA SER A 163 5.68 -1.54 28.44
C SER A 163 5.51 -2.67 27.43
N ARG A 164 5.16 -3.88 27.88
CA ARG A 164 4.90 -5.02 26.98
C ARG A 164 3.75 -4.77 26.02
N LEU A 165 2.68 -4.10 26.48
CA LEU A 165 1.54 -3.73 25.63
C LEU A 165 1.91 -2.61 24.66
N ALA A 166 2.75 -1.63 25.06
CA ALA A 166 3.28 -0.61 24.17
C ALA A 166 4.17 -1.23 23.08
N ASP A 167 5.03 -2.18 23.43
CA ASP A 167 5.86 -2.94 22.49
C ASP A 167 4.98 -3.76 21.54
N ALA A 168 3.92 -4.40 22.02
CA ALA A 168 2.95 -5.14 21.20
C ALA A 168 2.17 -4.22 20.25
N ALA A 169 1.77 -3.01 20.69
CA ALA A 169 1.14 -2.03 19.85
C ALA A 169 2.06 -1.57 18.70
N LEU A 170 3.33 -1.28 19.00
CA LEU A 170 4.33 -0.92 17.99
C LEU A 170 4.65 -2.08 17.04
N ALA A 171 4.76 -3.32 17.55
CA ALA A 171 4.93 -4.50 16.70
C ALA A 171 3.76 -4.70 15.74
N ALA A 172 2.53 -4.50 16.21
CA ALA A 172 1.36 -4.52 15.33
C ALA A 172 1.38 -3.40 14.29
N ARG A 173 1.84 -2.19 14.64
CA ARG A 173 2.04 -1.08 13.68
C ARG A 173 3.13 -1.38 12.64
N VAL A 174 4.19 -2.10 13.01
CA VAL A 174 5.19 -2.60 12.04
C VAL A 174 4.52 -3.55 11.04
N ASN A 175 3.63 -4.43 11.50
CA ASN A 175 2.87 -5.31 10.61
C ASN A 175 1.93 -4.53 9.69
N VAL A 176 1.27 -3.45 10.17
CA VAL A 176 0.49 -2.54 9.31
C VAL A 176 1.36 -2.00 8.18
N GLN A 177 2.57 -1.48 8.49
CA GLN A 177 3.49 -0.96 7.48
C GLN A 177 3.97 -2.05 6.51
N ALA A 178 4.18 -3.27 6.97
CA ALA A 178 4.57 -4.39 6.11
C ALA A 178 3.46 -4.75 5.11
N TYR A 179 2.21 -4.81 5.56
CA TYR A 179 1.07 -5.06 4.67
C TYR A 179 0.78 -3.88 3.73
N GLN A 180 0.99 -2.65 4.18
CA GLN A 180 0.90 -1.47 3.32
C GLN A 180 1.98 -1.47 2.22
N PHE A 181 3.19 -1.91 2.53
CA PHE A 181 4.25 -2.09 1.52
C PHE A 181 3.85 -3.16 0.48
N ASP A 182 3.31 -4.30 0.91
CA ASP A 182 2.83 -5.34 0.00
C ASP A 182 1.65 -4.83 -0.86
N ALA A 183 0.70 -4.10 -0.28
CA ALA A 183 -0.39 -3.46 -1.01
C ALA A 183 0.12 -2.46 -2.06
N ALA A 184 1.10 -1.62 -1.71
CA ALA A 184 1.70 -0.65 -2.62
C ALA A 184 2.41 -1.34 -3.80
N ARG A 185 3.15 -2.43 -3.54
CA ARG A 185 3.81 -3.23 -4.57
C ARG A 185 2.82 -3.81 -5.58
N ARG A 186 1.70 -4.34 -5.10
CA ARG A 186 0.63 -4.92 -5.94
C ARG A 186 -0.10 -3.86 -6.73
N ALA A 187 -0.46 -2.76 -6.09
CA ALA A 187 -1.09 -1.62 -6.75
C ALA A 187 -0.19 -1.04 -7.84
N LEU A 188 1.12 -0.94 -7.60
CA LEU A 188 2.08 -0.48 -8.61
C LEU A 188 2.08 -1.42 -9.83
N ALA A 189 2.17 -2.73 -9.63
CA ALA A 189 2.13 -3.70 -10.73
C ALA A 189 0.81 -3.59 -11.53
N ALA A 190 -0.34 -3.52 -10.85
CA ALA A 190 -1.63 -3.38 -11.49
C ALA A 190 -1.76 -2.06 -12.26
N ASN A 191 -1.30 -0.95 -11.69
CA ASN A 191 -1.32 0.36 -12.34
C ASN A 191 -0.42 0.39 -13.59
N ILE A 192 0.75 -0.26 -13.57
CA ILE A 192 1.63 -0.38 -14.74
C ILE A 192 0.94 -1.18 -15.84
N VAL A 193 0.37 -2.34 -15.51
CA VAL A 193 -0.35 -3.19 -16.47
C VAL A 193 -1.52 -2.43 -17.09
N THR A 194 -2.36 -1.82 -16.27
CA THR A 194 -3.53 -1.06 -16.74
C THR A 194 -3.11 0.15 -17.60
N ALA A 195 -2.09 0.91 -17.19
CA ALA A 195 -1.61 2.05 -17.95
C ALA A 195 -0.99 1.61 -19.29
N ALA A 196 -0.24 0.52 -19.33
CA ALA A 196 0.36 -0.02 -20.54
C ALA A 196 -0.71 -0.52 -21.53
N ILE A 197 -1.73 -1.25 -21.07
CA ILE A 197 -2.87 -1.70 -21.88
C ILE A 197 -3.66 -0.49 -22.42
N THR A 198 -3.95 0.48 -21.55
CA THR A 198 -4.70 1.69 -21.94
C THR A 198 -3.93 2.51 -22.96
N SER A 199 -2.61 2.66 -22.81
CA SER A 199 -1.77 3.36 -23.78
C SER A 199 -1.80 2.67 -25.16
N ALA A 200 -1.65 1.34 -25.19
CA ALA A 200 -1.73 0.54 -26.41
C ALA A 200 -3.10 0.66 -27.10
N ALA A 201 -4.18 0.60 -26.32
CA ALA A 201 -5.54 0.77 -26.84
C ALA A 201 -5.79 2.17 -27.40
N LEU A 202 -5.34 3.23 -26.70
CA LEU A 202 -5.44 4.61 -27.19
C LEU A 202 -4.64 4.81 -28.47
N ARG A 203 -3.45 4.20 -28.59
CA ARG A 203 -2.67 4.23 -29.83
C ARG A 203 -3.45 3.59 -30.99
N ALA A 204 -4.01 2.39 -30.79
CA ALA A 204 -4.82 1.72 -31.79
C ALA A 204 -6.09 2.53 -32.16
N GLN A 205 -6.73 3.19 -31.20
CA GLN A 205 -7.87 4.08 -31.44
C GLN A 205 -7.46 5.32 -32.26
N ILE A 206 -6.28 5.92 -31.97
CA ILE A 206 -5.74 7.06 -32.75
C ILE A 206 -5.53 6.65 -34.19
N ASP A 207 -4.84 5.53 -34.45
CA ASP A 207 -4.54 5.06 -35.80
C ASP A 207 -5.83 4.78 -36.60
N THR A 208 -6.83 4.19 -35.98
CA THR A 208 -8.14 3.93 -36.58
C THR A 208 -8.91 5.24 -36.83
N THR A 209 -8.87 6.20 -35.91
CA THR A 209 -9.53 7.50 -36.02
C THR A 209 -8.85 8.37 -37.07
N GLU A 210 -7.52 8.35 -37.21
CA GLU A 210 -6.79 9.05 -38.29
C GLU A 210 -7.23 8.53 -39.66
N ARG A 211 -7.48 7.23 -39.78
CA ARG A 211 -8.02 6.66 -41.01
C ARG A 211 -9.46 7.15 -41.28
N LEU A 212 -10.32 7.19 -40.24
CA LEU A 212 -11.68 7.75 -40.35
C LEU A 212 -11.66 9.23 -40.76
N VAL A 213 -10.78 10.04 -40.20
CA VAL A 213 -10.58 11.45 -40.59
C VAL A 213 -10.18 11.57 -42.05
N THR A 214 -9.28 10.72 -42.53
CA THR A 214 -8.87 10.68 -43.91
C THR A 214 -10.06 10.40 -44.85
N ILE A 215 -10.87 9.36 -44.53
CA ILE A 215 -12.07 8.99 -45.30
C ILE A 215 -13.07 10.14 -45.32
N ALA A 216 -13.36 10.77 -44.18
CA ALA A 216 -14.31 11.87 -44.09
C ALA A 216 -13.85 13.12 -44.85
N ASN A 217 -12.57 13.45 -44.80
CA ASN A 217 -12.00 14.55 -45.58
C ASN A 217 -12.05 14.30 -47.12
N ASP A 218 -11.79 13.05 -47.52
CA ASP A 218 -11.93 12.65 -48.92
C ASP A 218 -13.38 12.78 -49.39
N GLN A 219 -14.33 12.34 -48.56
CA GLN A 219 -15.76 12.46 -48.87
C GLN A 219 -16.20 13.93 -48.93
N ALA A 220 -15.73 14.80 -48.04
CA ALA A 220 -16.01 16.23 -48.07
C ALA A 220 -15.44 16.89 -49.35
N ARG A 221 -14.22 16.53 -49.74
CA ARG A 221 -13.61 17.03 -51.02
C ARG A 221 -14.38 16.58 -52.25
N ASP A 222 -14.81 15.34 -52.30
CA ASP A 222 -15.60 14.81 -53.40
C ASP A 222 -16.99 15.47 -53.47
N THR A 223 -17.66 15.67 -52.35
CA THR A 223 -18.94 16.36 -52.30
C THR A 223 -18.81 17.84 -52.69
N GLN A 224 -17.72 18.50 -52.31
CA GLN A 224 -17.38 19.86 -52.76
C GLN A 224 -17.21 19.92 -54.29
N ARG A 225 -16.51 18.98 -54.91
CA ARG A 225 -16.35 18.92 -56.39
C ARG A 225 -17.69 18.72 -57.08
N ARG A 226 -18.54 17.82 -56.57
CA ARG A 226 -19.87 17.56 -57.11
C ARG A 226 -20.80 18.76 -56.95
N TYR A 227 -20.69 19.55 -55.88
CA TYR A 227 -21.42 20.79 -55.68
C TYR A 227 -21.01 21.83 -56.77
N VAL A 228 -19.72 22.04 -56.99
CA VAL A 228 -19.23 22.94 -58.02
C VAL A 228 -19.73 22.56 -59.44
N LEU A 229 -19.91 21.26 -59.66
CA LEU A 229 -20.48 20.75 -60.93
C LEU A 229 -22.02 20.73 -60.93
N GLY A 230 -22.68 21.25 -59.89
CA GLY A 230 -24.15 21.27 -59.77
C GLY A 230 -24.81 19.91 -59.53
N ALA A 231 -24.03 18.88 -59.18
CA ALA A 231 -24.54 17.50 -58.99
C ALA A 231 -25.06 17.18 -57.58
N VAL A 232 -24.85 18.05 -56.61
CA VAL A 232 -25.36 17.93 -55.23
C VAL A 232 -25.72 19.31 -54.68
N SER A 233 -26.54 19.33 -53.61
CA SER A 233 -26.95 20.59 -52.98
C SER A 233 -25.83 21.21 -52.12
N HIS A 234 -25.94 22.50 -51.83
CA HIS A 234 -25.05 23.20 -50.89
C HIS A 234 -25.19 22.62 -49.48
N ALA A 235 -26.38 22.17 -49.11
CA ALA A 235 -26.62 21.48 -47.81
C ALA A 235 -25.84 20.17 -47.70
N ASP A 236 -25.76 19.38 -48.75
CA ASP A 236 -24.96 18.13 -48.77
C ASP A 236 -23.47 18.43 -48.61
N GLN A 237 -22.97 19.47 -49.25
CA GLN A 237 -21.59 19.92 -49.14
C GLN A 237 -21.27 20.38 -47.71
N LEU A 238 -22.11 21.19 -47.08
CA LEU A 238 -21.94 21.66 -45.73
C LEU A 238 -22.02 20.50 -44.72
N SER A 239 -22.94 19.55 -44.92
CA SER A 239 -23.06 18.35 -44.06
C SER A 239 -21.81 17.46 -44.12
N ALA A 240 -21.26 17.24 -45.29
CA ALA A 240 -20.00 16.48 -45.43
C ALA A 240 -18.82 17.20 -44.77
N GLN A 241 -18.74 18.53 -44.90
CA GLN A 241 -17.73 19.35 -44.29
C GLN A 241 -17.86 19.33 -42.77
N GLN A 242 -19.08 19.46 -42.22
CA GLN A 242 -19.35 19.37 -40.81
C GLN A 242 -18.92 18.02 -40.23
N SER A 243 -19.28 16.90 -40.87
CA SER A 243 -18.92 15.55 -40.45
C SER A 243 -17.39 15.35 -40.39
N ALA A 244 -16.65 15.82 -41.42
CA ALA A 244 -15.20 15.75 -41.43
C ALA A 244 -14.58 16.61 -40.33
N ALA A 245 -15.09 17.82 -40.09
CA ALA A 245 -14.60 18.71 -39.05
C ALA A 245 -14.87 18.12 -37.66
N SER A 246 -16.08 17.58 -37.39
CA SER A 246 -16.43 16.94 -36.12
C SER A 246 -15.53 15.74 -35.79
N LEU A 247 -15.27 14.91 -36.77
CA LEU A 247 -14.39 13.74 -36.59
C LEU A 247 -12.93 14.18 -36.40
N SER A 248 -12.46 15.19 -37.14
CA SER A 248 -11.13 15.75 -36.91
C SER A 248 -10.95 16.36 -35.54
N ALA A 249 -12.01 16.95 -34.98
CA ALA A 249 -12.00 17.54 -33.63
C ALA A 249 -11.91 16.49 -32.50
N SER A 250 -12.23 15.21 -32.76
CA SER A 250 -12.08 14.14 -31.74
C SER A 250 -10.63 13.67 -31.56
N LEU A 251 -9.79 13.81 -32.61
CA LEU A 251 -8.42 13.28 -32.62
C LEU A 251 -7.49 13.96 -31.60
N PRO A 252 -7.48 15.29 -31.41
CA PRO A 252 -6.65 15.94 -30.39
C PRO A 252 -6.93 15.44 -28.99
N GLY A 253 -8.22 15.17 -28.67
CA GLY A 253 -8.61 14.63 -27.37
C GLY A 253 -8.04 13.24 -27.11
N LEU A 254 -8.08 12.34 -28.10
CA LEU A 254 -7.46 11.01 -28.00
C LEU A 254 -5.94 11.10 -27.86
N LYS A 255 -5.28 11.98 -28.64
CA LYS A 255 -3.83 12.21 -28.53
C LYS A 255 -3.44 12.77 -27.16
N GLN A 256 -4.25 13.66 -26.60
CA GLN A 256 -4.05 14.17 -25.24
C GLN A 256 -4.13 13.05 -24.19
N GLN A 257 -5.17 12.20 -24.25
CA GLN A 257 -5.33 11.08 -23.33
C GLN A 257 -4.18 10.09 -23.43
N TRP A 258 -3.76 9.76 -24.64
CA TRP A 258 -2.61 8.89 -24.87
C TRP A 258 -1.31 9.45 -24.28
N LEU A 259 -0.98 10.72 -24.54
CA LEU A 259 0.20 11.36 -23.93
C LEU A 259 0.12 11.35 -22.40
N THR A 260 -1.03 11.71 -21.83
CA THR A 260 -1.21 11.70 -20.37
C THR A 260 -0.99 10.32 -19.78
N THR A 261 -1.51 9.28 -20.44
CA THR A 261 -1.33 7.88 -20.00
C THR A 261 0.14 7.45 -20.09
N ARG A 262 0.84 7.81 -21.16
CA ARG A 262 2.28 7.53 -21.32
C ARG A 262 3.12 8.25 -20.28
N HIS A 263 2.82 9.52 -19.99
CA HIS A 263 3.51 10.26 -18.93
C HIS A 263 3.28 9.63 -17.55
N ALA A 264 2.05 9.19 -17.27
CA ALA A 264 1.74 8.47 -16.02
C ALA A 264 2.50 7.14 -15.95
N LEU A 265 2.55 6.38 -17.06
CA LEU A 265 3.31 5.13 -17.12
C LEU A 265 4.81 5.37 -16.88
N ALA A 266 5.41 6.42 -17.48
CA ALA A 266 6.81 6.76 -17.21
C ALA A 266 7.08 7.03 -15.75
N VAL A 267 6.20 7.77 -15.06
CA VAL A 267 6.31 8.04 -13.61
C VAL A 267 6.20 6.76 -12.79
N LEU A 268 5.30 5.83 -13.14
CA LEU A 268 5.18 4.53 -12.47
C LEU A 268 6.46 3.69 -12.60
N LEU A 269 7.18 3.83 -13.73
CA LEU A 269 8.48 3.18 -13.97
C LEU A 269 9.66 3.89 -13.29
N GLY A 270 9.43 5.04 -12.65
CA GLY A 270 10.49 5.87 -12.08
C GLY A 270 11.26 6.69 -13.11
N ARG A 271 10.67 6.93 -14.28
CA ARG A 271 11.26 7.72 -15.37
C ARG A 271 10.63 9.11 -15.44
N THR A 272 11.32 10.02 -16.12
CA THR A 272 10.74 11.32 -16.52
C THR A 272 9.76 11.15 -17.69
N PRO A 273 8.77 12.04 -17.87
CA PRO A 273 7.77 11.91 -18.93
C PRO A 273 8.32 11.85 -20.36
N ASP A 274 9.48 12.46 -20.62
CA ASP A 274 10.18 12.43 -21.91
C ASP A 274 10.79 11.05 -22.22
N ALA A 275 11.05 10.24 -21.19
CA ALA A 275 11.56 8.87 -21.30
C ALA A 275 10.45 7.81 -21.24
N ALA A 276 9.20 8.17 -21.61
CA ALA A 276 8.09 7.23 -21.65
C ALA A 276 8.41 6.04 -22.60
N PRO A 277 8.05 4.79 -22.17
CA PRO A 277 8.33 3.61 -22.97
C PRO A 277 7.51 3.61 -24.28
N ASP A 278 7.92 2.76 -25.22
CA ASP A 278 7.11 2.50 -26.41
C ASP A 278 5.81 1.79 -26.04
N ASP A 279 4.77 2.02 -26.87
CA ASP A 279 3.49 1.38 -26.68
C ASP A 279 3.59 -0.14 -26.95
N LEU A 280 2.85 -0.92 -26.19
CA LEU A 280 2.66 -2.33 -26.49
C LEU A 280 1.78 -2.51 -27.71
N ASP A 281 1.95 -3.61 -28.42
CA ASP A 281 0.98 -4.04 -29.42
C ASP A 281 -0.21 -4.73 -28.74
N LEU A 282 -1.38 -4.10 -28.81
CA LEU A 282 -2.61 -4.60 -28.20
C LEU A 282 -2.97 -6.01 -28.69
N ALA A 283 -2.67 -6.34 -29.94
CA ALA A 283 -2.94 -7.63 -30.54
C ALA A 283 -2.07 -8.78 -29.99
N GLN A 284 -0.94 -8.44 -29.35
CA GLN A 284 -0.03 -9.42 -28.73
C GLN A 284 -0.31 -9.66 -27.24
N LEU A 285 -1.32 -8.99 -26.69
CA LEU A 285 -1.74 -9.20 -25.31
C LEU A 285 -2.81 -10.29 -25.26
N HIS A 286 -2.54 -11.35 -24.51
CA HIS A 286 -3.45 -12.48 -24.37
C HIS A 286 -4.23 -12.40 -23.08
N VAL A 287 -5.53 -12.59 -23.16
CA VAL A 287 -6.40 -12.71 -21.97
C VAL A 287 -6.15 -14.06 -21.32
N PRO A 288 -5.86 -14.14 -20.01
CA PRO A 288 -5.72 -15.44 -19.32
C PRO A 288 -6.99 -16.29 -19.40
N GLU A 289 -6.85 -17.54 -19.84
CA GLU A 289 -7.99 -18.46 -19.96
C GLU A 289 -8.46 -18.97 -18.59
N GLN A 290 -7.53 -19.17 -17.63
CA GLN A 290 -7.85 -19.59 -16.28
C GLN A 290 -7.64 -18.42 -15.32
N VAL A 291 -8.70 -18.04 -14.63
CA VAL A 291 -8.70 -16.94 -13.66
C VAL A 291 -9.02 -17.54 -12.28
N PRO A 292 -8.04 -17.58 -11.35
CA PRO A 292 -8.29 -18.05 -10.01
C PRO A 292 -9.25 -17.10 -9.30
N VAL A 293 -10.29 -17.64 -8.65
CA VAL A 293 -11.23 -16.87 -7.84
C VAL A 293 -11.17 -17.39 -6.41
N VAL A 294 -10.69 -16.56 -5.51
CA VAL A 294 -10.60 -16.87 -4.08
C VAL A 294 -12.00 -16.90 -3.48
N VAL A 295 -12.30 -17.89 -2.64
CA VAL A 295 -13.59 -17.91 -1.92
C VAL A 295 -13.68 -16.79 -0.87
N PRO A 296 -14.88 -16.25 -0.57
CA PRO A 296 -15.02 -15.09 0.33
C PRO A 296 -14.34 -15.24 1.70
N SER A 297 -14.37 -16.44 2.28
CA SER A 297 -13.72 -16.71 3.57
C SER A 297 -12.18 -16.67 3.50
N GLU A 298 -11.59 -17.00 2.36
CA GLU A 298 -10.15 -17.00 2.14
C GLU A 298 -9.63 -15.60 1.76
N LEU A 299 -10.50 -14.77 1.14
CA LEU A 299 -10.18 -13.39 0.79
C LEU A 299 -9.73 -12.58 2.02
N LEU A 300 -10.31 -12.85 3.19
CA LEU A 300 -9.95 -12.22 4.46
C LEU A 300 -8.47 -12.46 4.84
N ARG A 301 -7.87 -13.53 4.32
CA ARG A 301 -6.48 -13.93 4.62
C ARG A 301 -5.49 -13.54 3.52
N THR A 302 -5.96 -13.25 2.31
CA THR A 302 -5.10 -13.03 1.14
C THR A 302 -4.91 -11.57 0.79
N ARG A 303 -5.81 -10.69 1.22
CA ARG A 303 -5.73 -9.26 0.92
C ARG A 303 -4.89 -8.50 1.95
N PRO A 304 -3.87 -7.77 1.51
CA PRO A 304 -2.99 -7.03 2.41
C PRO A 304 -3.68 -5.83 3.09
N ASP A 305 -4.69 -5.23 2.48
CA ASP A 305 -5.48 -4.15 3.09
C ASP A 305 -6.31 -4.66 4.29
N ILE A 306 -6.90 -5.85 4.20
CA ILE A 306 -7.62 -6.50 5.31
C ILE A 306 -6.64 -6.89 6.40
N GLN A 307 -5.47 -7.44 6.06
CA GLN A 307 -4.44 -7.81 7.03
C GLN A 307 -3.83 -6.57 7.72
N ALA A 308 -3.69 -5.46 7.00
CA ALA A 308 -3.29 -4.18 7.60
C ALA A 308 -4.34 -3.68 8.61
N ALA A 309 -5.64 -3.80 8.26
CA ALA A 309 -6.73 -3.43 9.15
C ALA A 309 -6.81 -4.34 10.40
N ASP A 310 -6.56 -5.65 10.27
CA ASP A 310 -6.45 -6.59 11.40
C ASP A 310 -5.27 -6.22 12.32
N ALA A 311 -4.11 -5.93 11.73
CA ALA A 311 -2.94 -5.49 12.49
C ALA A 311 -3.17 -4.14 13.20
N ALA A 312 -3.90 -3.21 12.56
CA ALA A 312 -4.29 -1.94 13.17
C ALA A 312 -5.25 -2.14 14.35
N LEU A 313 -6.17 -3.11 14.24
CA LEU A 313 -7.07 -3.49 15.33
C LEU A 313 -6.30 -4.04 16.53
N LYS A 314 -5.30 -4.90 16.29
CA LYS A 314 -4.42 -5.42 17.35
C LYS A 314 -3.61 -4.31 18.01
N ALA A 315 -3.12 -3.33 17.24
CA ALA A 315 -2.43 -2.17 17.80
C ALA A 315 -3.35 -1.34 18.69
N ALA A 316 -4.57 -1.02 18.24
CA ALA A 316 -5.54 -0.26 19.00
C ALA A 316 -5.99 -0.99 20.29
N ALA A 317 -6.14 -2.32 20.24
CA ALA A 317 -6.44 -3.15 21.41
C ALA A 317 -5.33 -3.08 22.45
N ALA A 318 -4.06 -3.15 22.03
CA ALA A 318 -2.90 -3.00 22.90
C ALA A 318 -2.83 -1.59 23.50
N ASP A 319 -3.17 -0.54 22.76
CA ASP A 319 -3.23 0.85 23.25
C ASP A 319 -4.27 1.01 24.39
N VAL A 320 -5.44 0.35 24.28
CA VAL A 320 -6.42 0.29 25.39
C VAL A 320 -5.79 -0.34 26.63
N GLY A 321 -5.02 -1.40 26.43
CA GLY A 321 -4.29 -2.06 27.50
C GLY A 321 -3.24 -1.15 28.15
N VAL A 322 -2.46 -0.41 27.36
CA VAL A 322 -1.49 0.59 27.84
C VAL A 322 -2.20 1.66 28.70
N ALA A 323 -3.27 2.28 28.16
CA ALA A 323 -4.02 3.30 28.86
C ALA A 323 -4.64 2.77 30.17
N THR A 324 -5.02 1.49 30.22
CA THR A 324 -5.53 0.83 31.42
C THR A 324 -4.39 0.58 32.41
N ALA A 325 -3.24 0.06 31.96
CA ALA A 325 -2.08 -0.23 32.80
C ALA A 325 -1.50 1.02 33.48
N GLN A 326 -1.58 2.18 32.83
CA GLN A 326 -1.16 3.48 33.38
C GLN A 326 -1.99 3.94 34.61
N MET A 327 -3.12 3.30 34.88
CA MET A 327 -3.93 3.57 36.09
C MET A 327 -3.43 2.81 37.31
N PHE A 328 -2.47 1.90 37.15
CA PHE A 328 -1.93 1.02 38.22
C PHE A 328 -0.57 1.54 38.72
N PRO A 329 -0.08 1.02 39.87
CA PRO A 329 1.20 1.42 40.43
C PRO A 329 2.38 1.15 39.49
N SER A 330 3.32 2.07 39.41
CA SER A 330 4.62 1.90 38.71
C SER A 330 5.74 1.78 39.77
N LEU A 331 6.66 0.83 39.56
CA LEU A 331 7.86 0.64 40.36
C LEU A 331 9.09 0.98 39.52
N SER A 332 9.88 1.93 39.99
CA SER A 332 11.14 2.30 39.37
C SER A 332 12.32 2.10 40.29
N LEU A 333 13.44 1.70 39.74
CA LEU A 333 14.73 1.58 40.41
C LEU A 333 15.67 2.63 39.80
N SER A 334 16.35 3.37 40.69
CA SER A 334 17.38 4.31 40.29
C SER A 334 18.66 4.06 41.08
N ALA A 335 19.79 4.21 40.38
CA ALA A 335 21.10 4.15 40.97
C ALA A 335 21.95 5.29 40.39
N SER A 336 22.73 5.94 41.23
CA SER A 336 23.70 6.91 40.74
C SER A 336 25.03 6.75 41.45
N MET A 337 26.12 7.04 40.75
CA MET A 337 27.46 7.11 41.29
C MET A 337 28.28 8.20 40.58
N GLY A 338 29.09 8.92 41.36
CA GLY A 338 29.83 10.03 40.76
C GLY A 338 30.68 10.78 41.77
N GLN A 339 31.00 12.01 41.38
CA GLN A 339 31.78 12.96 42.16
C GLN A 339 30.99 14.25 42.30
N GLY A 340 31.03 14.87 43.47
CA GLY A 340 30.38 16.13 43.74
C GLY A 340 31.08 16.95 44.81
N GLY A 341 30.91 18.27 44.78
CA GLY A 341 31.49 19.15 45.78
C GLY A 341 31.10 20.61 45.63
N PHE A 342 31.35 21.39 46.64
CA PHE A 342 31.12 22.82 46.61
C PHE A 342 32.26 23.61 45.96
N SER A 343 33.37 22.94 45.64
CA SER A 343 34.51 23.50 44.89
C SER A 343 35.07 22.44 43.93
N TRP A 344 35.70 22.86 42.86
CA TRP A 344 36.35 21.96 41.92
C TRP A 344 37.39 20.98 42.52
N PRO A 345 38.27 21.46 43.45
CA PRO A 345 39.21 20.51 44.09
C PRO A 345 38.54 19.41 44.86
N VAL A 346 37.43 19.68 45.54
CA VAL A 346 36.66 18.65 46.30
C VAL A 346 35.94 17.74 45.33
N ALA A 347 35.28 18.30 44.32
CA ALA A 347 34.53 17.55 43.35
C ALA A 347 35.41 16.58 42.53
N LEU A 348 36.67 16.85 42.33
CA LEU A 348 37.64 16.05 41.61
C LEU A 348 38.51 15.13 42.52
N SER A 349 38.27 15.16 43.85
CA SER A 349 39.02 14.33 44.80
C SER A 349 38.19 13.14 45.30
N GLY A 350 38.82 12.16 45.89
CA GLY A 350 38.12 11.03 46.48
C GLY A 350 37.13 11.43 47.62
N ALA A 351 37.31 12.63 48.21
CA ALA A 351 36.38 13.19 49.21
C ALA A 351 35.03 13.63 48.63
N GLY A 352 34.96 13.80 47.27
CA GLY A 352 33.74 14.13 46.57
C GLY A 352 32.92 12.94 46.12
N ALA A 353 33.28 11.71 46.44
CA ALA A 353 32.53 10.53 46.01
C ALA A 353 31.11 10.48 46.53
N ILE A 354 30.13 10.38 45.65
CA ILE A 354 28.70 10.31 45.97
C ILE A 354 28.09 9.12 45.25
N TRP A 355 27.16 8.46 45.93
CA TRP A 355 26.34 7.42 45.31
C TRP A 355 24.97 7.34 45.98
N SER A 356 23.99 6.85 45.22
CA SER A 356 22.67 6.54 45.75
C SER A 356 22.06 5.34 45.04
N ILE A 357 21.25 4.56 45.75
CA ILE A 357 20.39 3.51 45.19
C ILE A 357 19.02 3.71 45.85
N GLY A 358 17.99 3.77 45.02
CA GLY A 358 16.62 3.97 45.48
C GLY A 358 15.59 3.20 44.64
N ALA A 359 14.54 2.75 45.29
CA ALA A 359 13.34 2.23 44.63
C ALA A 359 12.16 3.16 44.94
N SER A 360 11.37 3.48 43.92
CA SER A 360 10.19 4.34 44.05
C SER A 360 8.95 3.62 43.54
N LEU A 361 7.92 3.51 44.36
CA LEU A 361 6.59 3.03 44.00
C LEU A 361 5.65 4.23 43.93
N SER A 362 5.04 4.46 42.77
CA SER A 362 4.10 5.55 42.52
C SER A 362 2.75 5.02 42.08
N GLN A 363 1.67 5.36 42.79
CA GLN A 363 0.28 5.04 42.42
C GLN A 363 -0.48 6.36 42.13
N PRO A 364 -0.99 6.57 40.94
CA PRO A 364 -1.86 7.70 40.64
C PRO A 364 -3.22 7.52 41.37
N LEU A 365 -3.56 8.40 42.30
CA LEU A 365 -4.84 8.36 43.01
C LEU A 365 -5.86 9.33 42.39
N PHE A 366 -5.44 10.53 42.06
CA PHE A 366 -6.30 11.55 41.46
C PHE A 366 -5.52 12.45 40.49
N HIS A 367 -5.96 12.46 39.23
CA HIS A 367 -5.39 13.29 38.14
C HIS A 367 -6.51 14.07 37.43
N GLY A 368 -7.49 14.59 38.17
CA GLY A 368 -8.58 15.39 37.60
C GLY A 368 -9.42 14.63 36.54
N GLY A 369 -9.45 13.28 36.60
CA GLY A 369 -10.16 12.45 35.64
C GLY A 369 -9.39 12.13 34.34
N ALA A 370 -8.15 12.66 34.17
CA ALA A 370 -7.38 12.52 32.93
C ALA A 370 -7.14 11.07 32.51
N LEU A 371 -6.73 10.19 33.43
CA LEU A 371 -6.47 8.78 33.12
C LEU A 371 -7.72 8.03 32.67
N PHE A 372 -8.88 8.31 33.28
CA PHE A 372 -10.16 7.74 32.84
C PHE A 372 -10.57 8.26 31.45
N ALA A 373 -10.32 9.53 31.17
CA ALA A 373 -10.58 10.12 29.85
C ALA A 373 -9.66 9.51 28.78
N GLN A 374 -8.37 9.35 29.07
CA GLN A 374 -7.40 8.68 28.18
C GLN A 374 -7.80 7.24 27.86
N ARG A 375 -8.21 6.46 28.88
CA ARG A 375 -8.70 5.11 28.66
C ARG A 375 -9.96 5.08 27.79
N ARG A 376 -10.95 5.97 28.03
CA ARG A 376 -12.15 6.06 27.19
C ARG A 376 -11.77 6.44 25.75
N ALA A 377 -10.91 7.40 25.56
CA ALA A 377 -10.42 7.78 24.22
C ALA A 377 -9.75 6.60 23.49
N ALA A 378 -8.97 5.77 24.19
CA ALA A 378 -8.37 4.58 23.61
C ALA A 378 -9.46 3.53 23.24
N VAL A 379 -10.50 3.35 24.05
CA VAL A 379 -11.64 2.47 23.74
C VAL A 379 -12.39 2.99 22.53
N ASP A 380 -12.73 4.28 22.47
CA ASP A 380 -13.43 4.88 21.33
C ASP A 380 -12.60 4.75 20.04
N THR A 381 -11.26 4.87 20.12
CA THR A 381 -10.33 4.65 19.00
C THR A 381 -10.35 3.19 18.56
N TYR A 382 -10.37 2.24 19.48
CA TYR A 382 -10.51 0.81 19.18
C TYR A 382 -11.83 0.53 18.44
N ASP A 383 -12.96 1.06 18.93
CA ASP A 383 -14.29 0.87 18.32
C ASP A 383 -14.35 1.51 16.91
N ALA A 384 -13.69 2.65 16.70
CA ALA A 384 -13.53 3.26 15.38
C ALA A 384 -12.72 2.34 14.45
N THR A 385 -11.64 1.72 14.95
CA THR A 385 -10.81 0.77 14.18
C THR A 385 -11.57 -0.51 13.84
N VAL A 386 -12.44 -1.02 14.73
CA VAL A 386 -13.38 -2.12 14.45
C VAL A 386 -14.29 -1.77 13.29
N SER A 387 -14.84 -0.57 13.28
CA SER A 387 -15.73 -0.08 12.20
C SER A 387 -14.98 0.07 10.87
N GLN A 388 -13.74 0.55 10.92
CA GLN A 388 -12.87 0.66 9.73
C GLN A 388 -12.51 -0.73 9.17
N TYR A 389 -12.23 -1.72 10.02
CA TYR A 389 -12.01 -3.10 9.60
C TYR A 389 -13.22 -3.65 8.85
N LYS A 390 -14.44 -3.49 9.40
CA LYS A 390 -15.69 -3.91 8.74
C LYS A 390 -15.85 -3.25 7.37
N GLN A 391 -15.61 -1.94 7.28
CA GLN A 391 -15.69 -1.21 6.01
C GLN A 391 -14.68 -1.74 4.98
N THR A 392 -13.44 -2.02 5.39
CA THR A 392 -12.40 -2.57 4.51
C THR A 392 -12.82 -3.94 3.94
N VAL A 393 -13.38 -4.82 4.78
CA VAL A 393 -13.88 -6.13 4.34
C VAL A 393 -15.04 -6.00 3.35
N LEU A 394 -16.01 -5.13 3.64
CA LEU A 394 -17.15 -4.90 2.73
C LEU A 394 -16.70 -4.34 1.38
N THR A 395 -15.79 -3.38 1.38
CA THR A 395 -15.19 -2.83 0.15
C THR A 395 -14.41 -3.89 -0.62
N ALA A 396 -13.72 -4.79 0.08
CA ALA A 396 -13.01 -5.90 -0.56
C ALA A 396 -13.98 -6.85 -1.28
N PHE A 397 -15.10 -7.21 -0.66
CA PHE A 397 -16.13 -8.02 -1.31
C PHE A 397 -16.76 -7.31 -2.50
N GLN A 398 -17.06 -6.02 -2.37
CA GLN A 398 -17.57 -5.19 -3.45
C GLN A 398 -16.60 -5.19 -4.64
N ASN A 399 -15.31 -4.94 -4.44
CA ASN A 399 -14.32 -4.91 -5.52
C ASN A 399 -14.27 -6.22 -6.32
N VAL A 400 -14.35 -7.38 -5.64
CA VAL A 400 -14.39 -8.67 -6.33
C VAL A 400 -15.71 -8.85 -7.07
N ALA A 401 -16.85 -8.50 -6.46
CA ALA A 401 -18.17 -8.61 -7.10
C ALA A 401 -18.23 -7.76 -8.38
N ASP A 402 -17.80 -6.49 -8.29
CA ASP A 402 -17.82 -5.55 -9.40
C ASP A 402 -16.93 -6.01 -10.56
N THR A 403 -15.70 -6.48 -10.27
CA THR A 403 -14.77 -6.94 -11.31
C THR A 403 -15.22 -8.25 -11.97
N LEU A 404 -15.85 -9.16 -11.23
CA LEU A 404 -16.41 -10.38 -11.80
C LEU A 404 -17.61 -10.08 -12.72
N ALA A 405 -18.48 -9.17 -12.32
CA ALA A 405 -19.58 -8.70 -13.15
C ALA A 405 -19.08 -7.98 -14.42
N ALA A 406 -18.08 -7.10 -14.28
CA ALA A 406 -17.45 -6.42 -15.39
C ALA A 406 -16.90 -7.41 -16.43
N LEU A 407 -16.11 -8.40 -16.02
CA LEU A 407 -15.53 -9.39 -16.94
C LEU A 407 -16.60 -10.19 -17.72
N GLN A 408 -17.74 -10.49 -17.08
CA GLN A 408 -18.85 -11.17 -17.75
C GLN A 408 -19.47 -10.28 -18.83
N HIS A 409 -19.73 -9.01 -18.52
CA HIS A 409 -20.33 -8.07 -19.45
C HIS A 409 -19.36 -7.65 -20.55
N ASP A 410 -18.09 -7.49 -20.24
CA ASP A 410 -17.04 -7.21 -21.22
C ASP A 410 -16.89 -8.32 -22.26
N ALA A 411 -16.95 -9.59 -21.83
CA ALA A 411 -16.92 -10.71 -22.75
C ALA A 411 -18.13 -10.70 -23.70
N GLN A 412 -19.35 -10.40 -23.20
CA GLN A 412 -20.56 -10.27 -24.02
C GLN A 412 -20.46 -9.11 -24.99
N ALA A 413 -20.00 -7.94 -24.55
CA ALA A 413 -19.83 -6.76 -25.38
C ALA A 413 -18.75 -6.96 -26.46
N LEU A 414 -17.63 -7.59 -26.07
CA LEU A 414 -16.54 -7.90 -27.02
C LEU A 414 -16.97 -8.93 -28.08
N ASP A 415 -17.74 -9.97 -27.71
CA ASP A 415 -18.25 -10.93 -28.69
C ASP A 415 -19.17 -10.24 -29.72
N ALA A 416 -20.10 -9.41 -29.25
CA ALA A 416 -20.99 -8.63 -30.13
C ALA A 416 -20.19 -7.66 -31.02
N ALA A 417 -19.22 -6.94 -30.47
CA ALA A 417 -18.36 -6.01 -31.23
C ALA A 417 -17.51 -6.73 -32.28
N ASN A 418 -16.98 -7.91 -31.95
CA ASN A 418 -16.20 -8.73 -32.86
C ASN A 418 -17.06 -9.25 -34.04
N ILE A 419 -18.31 -9.69 -33.78
CA ILE A 419 -19.25 -10.06 -34.83
C ILE A 419 -19.54 -8.84 -35.74
N ALA A 420 -19.78 -7.67 -35.15
CA ALA A 420 -20.03 -6.42 -35.88
C ALA A 420 -18.83 -6.02 -36.75
N ALA A 421 -17.60 -6.05 -36.18
CA ALA A 421 -16.38 -5.70 -36.90
C ALA A 421 -16.10 -6.65 -38.08
N ARG A 422 -16.23 -7.97 -37.87
CA ARG A 422 -16.07 -8.95 -38.96
C ARG A 422 -17.13 -8.81 -40.04
N SER A 423 -18.38 -8.56 -39.67
CA SER A 423 -19.46 -8.34 -40.63
C SER A 423 -19.24 -7.05 -41.44
N ALA A 424 -18.86 -5.97 -40.77
CA ALA A 424 -18.55 -4.69 -41.45
C ALA A 424 -17.32 -4.80 -42.36
N GLN A 425 -16.30 -5.57 -41.96
CA GLN A 425 -15.14 -5.88 -42.81
C GLN A 425 -15.56 -6.63 -44.06
N GLY A 426 -16.39 -7.67 -43.95
CA GLY A 426 -16.91 -8.44 -45.06
C GLY A 426 -17.68 -7.55 -46.07
N ILE A 427 -18.53 -6.61 -45.56
CA ILE A 427 -19.23 -5.63 -46.40
C ILE A 427 -18.24 -4.68 -47.10
N PHE A 428 -17.20 -4.22 -46.38
CA PHE A 428 -16.18 -3.34 -46.97
C PHE A 428 -15.39 -4.08 -48.07
N ASP A 429 -15.01 -5.34 -47.85
CA ASP A 429 -14.29 -6.15 -48.81
C ASP A 429 -15.12 -6.40 -50.08
N GLU A 430 -16.41 -6.71 -49.93
CA GLU A 430 -17.34 -6.90 -51.05
C GLU A 430 -17.55 -5.59 -51.83
N THR A 431 -17.83 -4.47 -51.16
CA THR A 431 -18.04 -3.17 -51.81
C THR A 431 -16.78 -2.69 -52.49
N SER A 432 -15.61 -2.93 -51.91
CA SER A 432 -14.30 -2.63 -52.53
C SER A 432 -14.05 -3.47 -53.79
N GLY A 433 -14.44 -4.76 -53.80
CA GLY A 433 -14.39 -5.64 -54.95
C GLY A 433 -15.30 -5.14 -56.08
N ARG A 434 -16.56 -4.82 -55.77
CA ARG A 434 -17.54 -4.29 -56.72
C ARG A 434 -17.13 -2.93 -57.32
N TYR A 435 -16.53 -2.05 -56.51
CA TYR A 435 -16.01 -0.78 -56.97
C TYR A 435 -14.88 -1.00 -58.03
N ARG A 436 -13.94 -1.91 -57.75
CA ARG A 436 -12.85 -2.23 -58.68
C ARG A 436 -13.34 -2.75 -60.05
N LEU A 437 -14.50 -3.42 -60.02
CA LEU A 437 -15.18 -3.91 -61.23
C LEU A 437 -16.08 -2.84 -61.91
N GLY A 438 -16.13 -1.62 -61.36
CA GLY A 438 -16.97 -0.52 -61.89
C GLY A 438 -18.45 -0.65 -61.56
N ALA A 439 -18.86 -1.61 -60.72
CA ALA A 439 -20.26 -1.86 -60.39
C ALA A 439 -20.82 -0.97 -59.28
N LEU A 440 -19.98 -0.30 -58.49
CA LEU A 440 -20.36 0.62 -57.41
C LEU A 440 -19.56 1.91 -57.44
N PRO A 441 -20.15 3.05 -57.00
CA PRO A 441 -19.40 4.29 -56.89
C PRO A 441 -18.47 4.24 -55.66
N ILE A 442 -17.36 5.02 -55.68
CA ILE A 442 -16.38 5.12 -54.59
C ILE A 442 -17.03 5.53 -53.26
N ALA A 443 -18.11 6.30 -53.26
CA ALA A 443 -18.85 6.73 -52.10
C ALA A 443 -19.39 5.53 -51.28
N SER A 444 -19.84 4.45 -51.92
CA SER A 444 -20.30 3.23 -51.27
C SER A 444 -19.16 2.52 -50.53
N THR A 445 -18.00 2.43 -51.14
CA THR A 445 -16.80 1.84 -50.52
C THR A 445 -16.33 2.64 -49.29
N ARG A 446 -16.33 3.99 -49.39
CA ARG A 446 -15.97 4.84 -48.25
C ARG A 446 -16.96 4.72 -47.10
N SER A 447 -18.26 4.64 -47.41
CA SER A 447 -19.28 4.44 -46.39
C SER A 447 -19.10 3.11 -45.67
N SER A 448 -18.86 2.01 -46.39
CA SER A 448 -18.61 0.70 -45.78
C SER A 448 -17.26 0.65 -45.03
N GLU A 449 -16.20 1.32 -45.52
CA GLU A 449 -14.94 1.46 -44.80
C GLU A 449 -15.15 2.23 -43.47
N GLN A 450 -15.93 3.32 -43.49
CA GLN A 450 -16.25 4.09 -42.31
C GLN A 450 -17.00 3.22 -41.25
N GLN A 451 -17.99 2.43 -41.68
CA GLN A 451 -18.69 1.52 -40.81
C GLN A 451 -17.77 0.47 -40.22
N PHE A 452 -16.90 -0.12 -41.03
CA PHE A 452 -15.88 -1.07 -40.53
C PHE A 452 -14.95 -0.44 -39.49
N ARG A 453 -14.42 0.77 -39.76
CA ARG A 453 -13.52 1.45 -38.81
C ARG A 453 -14.22 1.83 -37.49
N ASN A 454 -15.51 2.21 -37.56
CA ASN A 454 -16.29 2.45 -36.33
C ASN A 454 -16.46 1.16 -35.51
N ALA A 455 -16.81 0.05 -36.15
CA ALA A 455 -16.92 -1.25 -35.47
C ALA A 455 -15.55 -1.71 -34.89
N GLN A 456 -14.45 -1.42 -35.58
CA GLN A 456 -13.09 -1.68 -35.10
C GLN A 456 -12.74 -0.84 -33.86
N LEU A 457 -13.20 0.42 -33.79
CA LEU A 457 -13.03 1.23 -32.56
C LEU A 457 -13.72 0.62 -31.36
N ASP A 458 -14.93 0.12 -31.53
CA ASP A 458 -15.68 -0.54 -30.47
C ASP A 458 -15.00 -1.86 -30.04
N GLU A 459 -14.51 -2.65 -30.99
CA GLU A 459 -13.72 -3.86 -30.71
C GLU A 459 -12.46 -3.55 -29.88
N ILE A 460 -11.70 -2.49 -30.26
CA ILE A 460 -10.51 -2.05 -29.51
C ILE A 460 -10.88 -1.66 -28.08
N ARG A 461 -11.98 -0.92 -27.88
CA ARG A 461 -12.44 -0.50 -26.56
C ARG A 461 -12.79 -1.68 -25.67
N TYR A 462 -13.60 -2.64 -26.16
CA TYR A 462 -14.01 -3.79 -25.37
C TYR A 462 -12.87 -4.80 -25.14
N THR A 463 -11.92 -4.92 -26.07
CA THR A 463 -10.69 -5.68 -25.86
C THR A 463 -9.88 -5.07 -24.71
N SER A 464 -9.70 -3.75 -24.73
CA SER A 464 -8.99 -3.04 -23.65
C SER A 464 -9.71 -3.18 -22.31
N ALA A 465 -11.03 -3.02 -22.26
CA ALA A 465 -11.83 -3.17 -21.05
C ALA A 465 -11.63 -4.56 -20.44
N ARG A 466 -11.80 -5.61 -21.24
CA ARG A 466 -11.62 -7.00 -20.77
C ARG A 466 -10.21 -7.27 -20.23
N LEU A 467 -9.17 -6.73 -20.87
CA LEU A 467 -7.79 -6.85 -20.40
C LEU A 467 -7.58 -6.11 -19.08
N THR A 468 -8.06 -4.86 -18.96
CA THR A 468 -7.89 -4.06 -17.75
C THR A 468 -8.70 -4.61 -16.56
N ASP A 469 -9.92 -5.10 -16.80
CA ASP A 469 -10.77 -5.66 -15.75
C ASP A 469 -10.30 -7.02 -15.29
N THR A 470 -9.62 -7.78 -16.17
CA THR A 470 -8.86 -8.98 -15.76
C THR A 470 -7.73 -8.60 -14.78
N ALA A 471 -6.98 -7.53 -15.02
CA ALA A 471 -5.95 -7.04 -14.10
C ALA A 471 -6.56 -6.56 -12.77
N ALA A 472 -7.68 -5.84 -12.84
CA ALA A 472 -8.43 -5.40 -11.67
C ALA A 472 -8.91 -6.56 -10.80
N LEU A 473 -9.37 -7.67 -11.41
CA LEU A 473 -9.77 -8.86 -10.68
C LEU A 473 -8.58 -9.52 -9.96
N PHE A 474 -7.41 -9.65 -10.62
CA PHE A 474 -6.21 -10.16 -9.94
C PHE A 474 -5.81 -9.29 -8.76
N GLN A 475 -5.91 -7.97 -8.89
CA GLN A 475 -5.66 -7.04 -7.78
C GLN A 475 -6.69 -7.22 -6.66
N ALA A 476 -7.98 -7.37 -6.99
CA ALA A 476 -9.06 -7.50 -6.01
C ALA A 476 -8.98 -8.79 -5.19
N MET A 477 -8.48 -9.88 -5.76
CA MET A 477 -8.36 -11.17 -5.07
C MET A 477 -7.16 -11.27 -4.12
N GLY A 478 -6.21 -10.34 -4.17
CA GLY A 478 -5.01 -10.41 -3.34
C GLY A 478 -4.07 -11.55 -3.75
N ASN A 479 -3.04 -11.79 -2.94
CA ASN A 479 -2.08 -12.90 -3.10
C ASN A 479 -1.91 -13.63 -1.76
N PRO A 480 -1.36 -14.84 -1.72
CA PRO A 480 -0.99 -15.45 -0.45
C PRO A 480 -0.08 -14.53 0.35
N PRO A 481 -0.17 -14.54 1.69
CA PRO A 481 0.75 -13.79 2.54
C PRO A 481 2.19 -14.13 2.16
N LEU A 482 3.06 -13.12 2.15
CA LEU A 482 4.49 -13.37 2.06
C LEU A 482 4.91 -14.20 3.29
N GLU A 483 5.52 -15.36 3.09
CA GLU A 483 6.10 -16.14 4.19
C GLU A 483 7.05 -15.24 4.99
N PRO A 484 6.96 -15.24 6.34
CA PRO A 484 7.89 -14.48 7.17
C PRO A 484 9.32 -15.01 6.94
N GLY A 485 10.12 -14.29 6.16
CA GLY A 485 11.49 -14.68 5.80
C GLY A 485 11.83 -14.61 4.32
N GLN A 486 10.87 -14.53 3.41
CA GLN A 486 11.10 -14.21 2.00
C GLN A 486 11.15 -12.69 1.76
N THR A 487 11.98 -11.97 2.51
CA THR A 487 12.55 -10.75 1.96
C THR A 487 13.43 -11.22 0.81
N THR A 488 13.05 -10.89 -0.42
CA THR A 488 13.93 -11.02 -1.57
C THR A 488 15.31 -10.58 -1.15
N SER A 489 16.21 -11.55 -1.03
CA SER A 489 17.66 -11.30 -1.06
C SER A 489 17.95 -10.72 -2.44
N ALA A 490 17.71 -9.41 -2.59
CA ALA A 490 18.37 -8.65 -3.62
C ALA A 490 19.85 -8.85 -3.33
N SER A 491 20.45 -9.71 -4.12
CA SER A 491 21.87 -10.01 -4.16
C SER A 491 22.66 -8.73 -3.91
N ALA A 492 23.26 -8.64 -2.72
CA ALA A 492 24.44 -7.83 -2.52
C ALA A 492 25.50 -8.44 -3.45
N SER A 493 25.50 -7.99 -4.69
CA SER A 493 26.58 -8.26 -5.66
C SER A 493 27.83 -7.69 -5.05
N ALA A 494 28.73 -8.60 -4.71
CA ALA A 494 30.05 -8.36 -4.21
C ALA A 494 30.73 -7.23 -4.99
N VAL A 495 31.12 -6.20 -4.24
CA VAL A 495 32.16 -5.27 -4.69
C VAL A 495 33.45 -6.11 -4.86
N PRO A 496 34.09 -6.18 -6.04
CA PRO A 496 35.35 -6.88 -6.19
C PRO A 496 36.38 -6.16 -5.34
N GLY A 497 37.02 -6.93 -4.46
CA GLY A 497 38.06 -6.47 -3.57
C GLY A 497 39.24 -5.80 -4.30
N ALA A 498 39.58 -4.63 -3.81
CA ALA A 498 40.84 -4.00 -4.12
C ALA A 498 41.96 -4.90 -3.60
N SER A 499 42.66 -5.56 -4.53
CA SER A 499 43.90 -6.28 -4.32
C SER A 499 44.98 -5.30 -3.89
N THR A 500 45.39 -5.37 -2.64
CA THR A 500 46.65 -4.78 -2.17
C THR A 500 47.82 -5.59 -2.72
N ALA A 501 48.39 -5.11 -3.79
CA ALA A 501 49.72 -5.55 -4.22
C ALA A 501 50.78 -4.86 -3.34
N ASN A 502 51.29 -5.61 -2.38
CA ASN A 502 52.52 -5.30 -1.68
C ASN A 502 53.65 -5.97 -2.46
N GLN A 503 54.48 -5.21 -3.14
CA GLN A 503 55.81 -5.66 -3.60
C GLN A 503 56.85 -4.74 -3.02
N GLY A 504 57.63 -5.33 -2.13
CA GLY A 504 58.86 -4.73 -1.65
C GLY A 504 59.93 -4.62 -2.75
N ALA A 505 60.74 -3.62 -2.64
CA ALA A 505 62.07 -3.56 -3.24
C ALA A 505 63.03 -2.93 -2.25
N SER A 506 64.00 -3.73 -1.86
CA SER A 506 65.26 -3.38 -1.28
C SER A 506 66.08 -2.55 -2.25
N ASN A 507 66.54 -1.43 -1.82
CA ASN A 507 67.96 -1.00 -1.75
C ASN A 507 68.06 0.38 -1.10
#